data_c576ccba0beadfa69b878349019aeb53
#
_entry.id   c576ccba0beadfa69b878349019aeb53
#
_cell.length_a   1.000
_cell.length_b   1.000
_cell.length_c   1.000
_cell.angle_alpha   90.00
_cell.angle_beta   90.00
_cell.angle_gamma   90.00
#
_symmetry.space_group_name_H-M   'P 1'
#
loop_
_entity.id
_entity.type
_entity.pdbx_description
1 polymer ?
#
loop_
_entity_poly.entity_id
_entity_poly.type
_entity_poly.pdbx_seq_one_letter_code
_entity_poly.pdbx_strand_id
1 'polypeptide(L)'
;MAINQSELFNEIWEEREHVSELSGKPLLPKGHYQWHWQFLHVLSKGSYPSYRLNKENIMLALPEEHAIQERFPAFIEKRDELRRKYHGERKVPYYKG
;
A
#
# COMPACT_ATOMS: atom_id res chain seq x y z
N MET A 1 10.08 -7.98 -12.38
CA MET A 1 8.71 -8.06 -11.87
C MET A 1 8.63 -9.02 -10.70
N ALA A 2 7.95 -8.61 -9.65
CA ALA A 2 7.81 -9.46 -8.47
C ALA A 2 6.80 -10.56 -8.72
N ILE A 3 7.10 -11.78 -8.26
CA ILE A 3 6.21 -12.91 -8.41
C ILE A 3 5.48 -13.24 -7.11
N ASN A 4 5.91 -12.62 -5.99
CA ASN A 4 5.23 -12.80 -4.72
C ASN A 4 5.43 -11.57 -3.86
N GLN A 5 4.73 -11.52 -2.74
CA GLN A 5 4.72 -10.35 -1.88
C GLN A 5 6.09 -10.05 -1.29
N SER A 6 6.82 -11.08 -0.93
CA SER A 6 8.14 -10.90 -0.34
C SER A 6 9.11 -10.20 -1.31
N GLU A 7 9.09 -10.63 -2.56
CA GLU A 7 9.93 -10.00 -3.58
C GLU A 7 9.49 -8.57 -3.85
N LEU A 8 8.19 -8.34 -3.87
CA LEU A 8 7.66 -7.00 -4.09
C LEU A 8 8.10 -6.06 -2.98
N PHE A 9 8.00 -6.50 -1.73
CA PHE A 9 8.40 -5.67 -0.60
C PHE A 9 9.88 -5.34 -0.66
N ASN A 10 10.72 -6.31 -1.02
CA ASN A 10 12.15 -6.06 -1.15
C ASN A 10 12.44 -5.05 -2.25
N GLU A 11 11.76 -5.16 -3.39
CA GLU A 11 11.95 -4.21 -4.48
C GLU A 11 11.58 -2.80 -4.07
N ILE A 12 10.44 -2.66 -3.41
CA ILE A 12 9.97 -1.34 -2.97
C ILE A 12 10.96 -0.75 -1.98
N TRP A 13 11.44 -1.56 -1.04
CA TRP A 13 12.38 -1.08 -0.02
C TRP A 13 13.65 -0.54 -0.65
N GLU A 14 14.13 -1.19 -1.69
CA GLU A 14 15.36 -0.75 -2.33
C GLU A 14 15.18 0.47 -3.22
N GLU A 15 13.96 0.70 -3.69
CA GLU A 15 13.69 1.80 -4.61
C GLU A 15 13.26 3.09 -3.93
N ARG A 16 12.72 3.03 -2.72
CA ARG A 16 12.15 4.19 -2.06
C ARG A 16 12.94 4.61 -0.85
N GLU A 17 12.76 5.87 -0.46
CA GLU A 17 13.34 6.35 0.78
C GLU A 17 12.67 5.64 1.95
N HIS A 18 13.45 5.47 3.02
CA HIS A 18 12.96 4.72 4.18
C HIS A 18 12.29 5.65 5.18
N VAL A 19 11.29 6.35 4.70
CA VAL A 19 10.45 7.22 5.52
C VAL A 19 9.00 6.93 5.21
N SER A 20 8.15 7.16 6.21
CA SER A 20 6.71 6.96 6.02
C SER A 20 6.20 7.92 4.94
N GLU A 21 5.47 7.38 3.99
CA GLU A 21 4.86 8.20 2.94
C GLU A 21 3.64 8.93 3.46
N LEU A 22 3.19 8.61 4.67
CA LEU A 22 2.07 9.29 5.32
C LEU A 22 2.53 10.45 6.18
N SER A 23 3.54 10.23 7.02
CA SER A 23 3.95 11.21 8.03
C SER A 23 5.35 11.75 7.85
N GLY A 24 6.19 11.08 7.05
CA GLY A 24 7.59 11.47 6.90
C GLY A 24 8.50 10.97 7.99
N LYS A 25 7.97 10.23 8.96
CA LYS A 25 8.80 9.69 10.04
C LYS A 25 9.69 8.56 9.54
N PRO A 26 10.86 8.38 10.16
CA PRO A 26 11.73 7.27 9.77
C PRO A 26 11.05 5.92 9.95
N LEU A 27 11.27 5.03 9.00
CA LEU A 27 10.72 3.68 9.07
C LEU A 27 11.64 2.77 9.86
N LEU A 28 11.09 1.62 10.25
CA LEU A 28 11.87 0.58 10.93
C LEU A 28 12.80 -0.08 9.93
N PRO A 29 14.03 -0.43 10.35
CA PRO A 29 15.00 -1.00 9.42
C PRO A 29 14.64 -2.42 9.02
N LYS A 30 15.12 -2.82 7.86
CA LYS A 30 14.97 -4.20 7.43
C LYS A 30 15.69 -5.07 8.46
N GLY A 31 15.02 -6.12 8.89
CA GLY A 31 15.51 -6.94 9.99
C GLY A 31 14.74 -6.72 11.27
N HIS A 32 14.06 -5.61 11.40
CA HIS A 32 13.16 -5.41 12.53
C HIS A 32 11.97 -6.34 12.36
N TYR A 33 11.47 -6.90 13.46
CA TYR A 33 10.41 -7.91 13.35
C TYR A 33 9.11 -7.34 12.78
N GLN A 34 8.93 -6.03 12.80
CA GLN A 34 7.74 -5.39 12.23
C GLN A 34 8.00 -4.79 10.84
N TRP A 35 9.17 -5.03 10.27
CA TRP A 35 9.55 -4.40 9.01
C TRP A 35 8.51 -4.65 7.91
N HIS A 36 8.05 -5.88 7.76
CA HIS A 36 7.12 -6.19 6.67
C HIS A 36 5.72 -5.63 6.88
N TRP A 37 5.40 -5.19 8.08
CA TRP A 37 4.10 -4.60 8.36
C TRP A 37 4.03 -3.13 7.94
N GLN A 38 5.11 -2.61 7.39
CA GLN A 38 5.16 -1.23 6.93
C GLN A 38 4.67 -1.06 5.49
N PHE A 39 4.32 -2.14 4.83
CA PHE A 39 3.88 -2.11 3.44
C PHE A 39 2.35 -2.11 3.42
N LEU A 40 1.79 -0.94 3.14
CA LEU A 40 0.36 -0.70 3.22
C LEU A 40 -0.30 -0.85 1.86
N HIS A 41 -1.26 -1.76 1.74
CA HIS A 41 -2.05 -1.88 0.52
C HIS A 41 -3.12 -0.82 0.52
N VAL A 42 -3.02 0.13 -0.40
CA VAL A 42 -3.96 1.25 -0.46
C VAL A 42 -5.35 0.75 -0.88
N LEU A 43 -5.41 -0.03 -1.97
CA LEU A 43 -6.64 -0.70 -2.35
C LEU A 43 -6.59 -2.10 -1.75
N SER A 44 -7.65 -2.45 -1.04
CA SER A 44 -7.64 -3.69 -0.25
C SER A 44 -7.55 -4.92 -1.13
N LYS A 45 -6.92 -5.96 -0.59
CA LYS A 45 -6.78 -7.22 -1.31
C LYS A 45 -8.13 -7.88 -1.57
N GLY A 46 -9.08 -7.63 -0.71
CA GLY A 46 -10.41 -8.22 -0.88
C GLY A 46 -11.17 -7.62 -2.04
N SER A 47 -11.09 -6.31 -2.20
CA SER A 47 -11.83 -5.61 -3.26
C SER A 47 -11.05 -5.52 -4.57
N TYR A 48 -9.72 -5.55 -4.50
CA TYR A 48 -8.88 -5.39 -5.68
C TYR A 48 -7.76 -6.43 -5.67
N PRO A 49 -8.10 -7.72 -5.72
CA PRO A 49 -7.08 -8.77 -5.57
C PRO A 49 -6.01 -8.75 -6.66
N SER A 50 -6.35 -8.29 -7.85
CA SER A 50 -5.36 -8.27 -8.93
C SER A 50 -4.29 -7.19 -8.75
N TYR A 51 -4.47 -6.27 -7.80
CA TYR A 51 -3.49 -5.21 -7.58
C TYR A 51 -2.65 -5.42 -6.34
N ARG A 52 -2.79 -6.54 -5.67
CA ARG A 52 -2.05 -6.76 -4.44
C ARG A 52 -0.54 -6.84 -4.65
N LEU A 53 -0.09 -7.15 -5.85
CA LEU A 53 1.33 -7.20 -6.18
C LEU A 53 1.76 -6.05 -7.07
N ASN A 54 0.99 -4.98 -7.12
CA ASN A 54 1.30 -3.81 -7.90
C ASN A 54 1.97 -2.77 -7.00
N LYS A 55 3.19 -2.35 -7.36
CA LYS A 55 3.94 -1.39 -6.54
C LYS A 55 3.17 -0.11 -6.28
N GLU A 56 2.41 0.36 -7.27
CA GLU A 56 1.62 1.58 -7.10
C GLU A 56 0.63 1.47 -5.96
N ASN A 57 0.19 0.27 -5.66
CA ASN A 57 -0.83 0.05 -4.64
C ASN A 57 -0.23 -0.08 -3.25
N ILE A 58 1.08 0.09 -3.11
CA ILE A 58 1.75 -0.06 -1.83
C ILE A 58 2.33 1.29 -1.41
N MET A 59 2.02 1.71 -0.19
CA MET A 59 2.66 2.86 0.44
C MET A 59 3.44 2.38 1.64
N LEU A 60 4.59 3.02 1.87
CA LEU A 60 5.37 2.72 3.07
C LEU A 60 4.86 3.57 4.21
N ALA A 61 4.50 2.93 5.32
CA ALA A 61 3.96 3.61 6.48
C ALA A 61 4.28 2.81 7.73
N LEU A 62 4.45 3.50 8.85
CA LEU A 62 4.72 2.81 10.12
C LEU A 62 3.52 1.93 10.50
N PRO A 63 3.77 0.83 11.21
CA PRO A 63 2.67 -0.07 11.59
C PRO A 63 1.53 0.62 12.32
N GLU A 64 1.85 1.54 13.23
CA GLU A 64 0.82 2.24 13.99
C GLU A 64 0.01 3.20 13.10
N GLU A 65 0.54 3.58 11.95
CA GLU A 65 -0.17 4.48 11.05
C GLU A 65 -1.22 3.75 10.22
N HIS A 66 -1.10 2.44 10.09
CA HIS A 66 -2.09 1.66 9.33
C HIS A 66 -3.48 1.80 9.93
N ALA A 67 -3.57 1.79 11.26
CA ALA A 67 -4.85 1.85 11.93
C ALA A 67 -5.54 3.21 11.76
N ILE A 68 -4.77 4.25 11.48
CA ILE A 68 -5.31 5.60 11.34
C ILE A 68 -5.00 6.17 9.97
N GLN A 69 -4.81 5.29 8.99
CA GLN A 69 -4.37 5.71 7.65
C GLN A 69 -5.28 6.77 7.03
N GLU A 70 -6.56 6.72 7.31
CA GLU A 70 -7.49 7.67 6.70
C GLU A 70 -7.42 9.07 7.31
N ARG A 71 -6.58 9.25 8.32
CA ARG A 71 -6.32 10.58 8.86
C ARG A 71 -5.22 11.31 8.10
N PHE A 72 -4.56 10.64 7.17
CA PHE A 72 -3.44 11.21 6.42
C PHE A 72 -3.90 11.58 5.02
N PRO A 73 -3.79 12.87 4.66
CA PRO A 73 -4.17 13.30 3.30
C PRO A 73 -3.46 12.53 2.20
N ALA A 74 -2.18 12.17 2.41
CA ALA A 74 -1.43 11.44 1.40
C ALA A 74 -2.07 10.10 1.09
N PHE A 75 -2.60 9.41 2.09
CA PHE A 75 -3.27 8.15 1.87
C PHE A 75 -4.57 8.34 1.07
N ILE A 76 -5.35 9.33 1.49
CA ILE A 76 -6.64 9.58 0.85
C ILE A 76 -6.45 9.96 -0.61
N GLU A 77 -5.48 10.81 -0.90
CA GLU A 77 -5.19 11.22 -2.26
C GLU A 77 -4.75 10.04 -3.11
N LYS A 78 -3.88 9.21 -2.57
CA LYS A 78 -3.40 8.05 -3.31
C LYS A 78 -4.53 7.06 -3.57
N ARG A 79 -5.36 6.82 -2.57
CA ARG A 79 -6.49 5.92 -2.71
C ARG A 79 -7.45 6.42 -3.80
N ASP A 80 -7.76 7.70 -3.78
CA ASP A 80 -8.69 8.25 -4.75
C ASP A 80 -8.10 8.21 -6.17
N GLU A 81 -6.81 8.49 -6.27
CA GLU A 81 -6.11 8.41 -7.55
C GLU A 81 -6.18 7.00 -8.11
N LEU A 82 -5.89 6.00 -7.29
CA LEU A 82 -5.89 4.61 -7.73
C LEU A 82 -7.29 4.13 -8.08
N ARG A 83 -8.30 4.57 -7.32
CA ARG A 83 -9.67 4.20 -7.62
C ARG A 83 -10.11 4.73 -8.97
N ARG A 84 -9.69 5.94 -9.31
CA ARG A 84 -10.00 6.50 -10.62
C ARG A 84 -9.26 5.75 -11.72
N LYS A 85 -7.99 5.43 -11.48
CA LYS A 85 -7.17 4.76 -12.47
C LYS A 85 -7.66 3.36 -12.77
N TYR A 86 -8.09 2.63 -11.76
CA TYR A 86 -8.50 1.25 -11.90
C TYR A 86 -10.01 1.06 -11.91
N HIS A 87 -10.73 2.15 -12.06
CA HIS A 87 -12.18 2.08 -12.00
C HIS A 87 -12.76 1.09 -13.00
N GLY A 88 -12.27 1.11 -14.24
CA GLY A 88 -12.81 0.26 -15.28
C GLY A 88 -12.55 -1.21 -15.10
N GLU A 89 -11.59 -1.57 -14.23
CA GLU A 89 -11.24 -2.97 -14.02
C GLU A 89 -11.85 -3.54 -12.76
N ARG A 90 -12.40 -2.67 -11.93
CA ARG A 90 -12.98 -3.09 -10.67
C ARG A 90 -14.27 -3.87 -10.90
N LYS A 91 -14.34 -5.06 -10.41
CA LYS A 91 -15.55 -5.86 -10.49
C LYS A 91 -16.45 -5.49 -9.33
N VAL A 92 -17.61 -5.01 -9.64
CA VAL A 92 -18.50 -4.57 -8.58
C VAL A 92 -19.82 -5.30 -8.76
N PRO A 93 -19.89 -6.37 -8.39
CA PRO A 93 -21.14 -7.10 -8.51
C PRO A 93 -22.09 -6.81 -7.39
N TYR A 94 -21.34 -6.41 -7.18
CA TYR A 94 -21.57 -6.20 -6.39
C TYR A 94 -22.28 -5.50 -5.81
N TYR A 95 -22.45 -5.20 -5.68
CA TYR A 95 -22.77 -4.43 -5.15
C TYR A 95 -23.69 -4.18 -5.23
N LYS A 96 -23.98 -4.25 -5.50
CA LYS A 96 -24.72 -3.99 -5.61
C LYS A 96 -25.22 -3.71 -5.22
N GLY A 97 -25.07 -3.59 -5.10
CA GLY A 97 -25.46 -3.36 -4.83
C GLY A 97 -25.74 -3.48 -4.74
#